data_51f8e12996a1176e17fe60858d4490a0
#
_entry.id   51f8e12996a1176e17fe60858d4490a0
#
_cell.length_a   1.000
_cell.length_b   1.000
_cell.length_c   1.000
_cell.angle_alpha   90.00
_cell.angle_beta   90.00
_cell.angle_gamma   90.00
#
_symmetry.space_group_name_H-M   'P 1'
#
loop_
_entity.id
_entity.type
_entity.pdbx_description
1 polymer ?
#
loop_
_entity_poly.entity_id
_entity_poly.type
_entity_poly.pdbx_seq_one_letter_code
_entity_poly.pdbx_strand_id
1 'polypeptide(L)'
;QHLRAEYGSLLAMCDEKLGEVLDLLDQYDMWKDTMVIVNTDHGFLLSEHGEWAKCHCPFYNEVARIPLFIWNPQTGRKGIHTSSLVQTIDLPATILRQFEIDIPQQMEGIPLQGVLEHDEKIRDVALFGLFGGQLNATDGRYVYMKSPVDWDEPIYQYTLMPMRHGGKRGFIQDEELKGIELYWECTFTRGLPVMKIPCRKLPAQGRYPTMLFDL
;
A
#
# COMPACT_ATOMS: atom_id res chain seq x y z
N GLN A 1 -4.44 -26.29 -8.76
CA GLN A 1 -5.88 -26.25 -8.42
C GLN A 1 -6.12 -26.22 -6.91
N HIS A 2 -5.41 -27.04 -6.11
CA HIS A 2 -5.61 -27.10 -4.65
C HIS A 2 -5.43 -25.74 -3.96
N LEU A 3 -4.32 -25.04 -4.19
CA LEU A 3 -4.09 -23.72 -3.61
C LEU A 3 -5.15 -22.66 -3.97
N ARG A 4 -5.68 -22.70 -5.19
CA ARG A 4 -6.78 -21.82 -5.58
C ARG A 4 -8.07 -22.11 -4.80
N ALA A 5 -8.35 -23.38 -4.56
CA ALA A 5 -9.50 -23.79 -3.75
C ALA A 5 -9.35 -23.35 -2.29
N GLU A 6 -8.15 -23.53 -1.71
CA GLU A 6 -7.86 -23.07 -0.35
C GLU A 6 -7.99 -21.54 -0.23
N TYR A 7 -7.43 -20.80 -1.21
CA TYR A 7 -7.59 -19.34 -1.24
C TYR A 7 -9.07 -18.92 -1.33
N GLY A 8 -9.85 -19.59 -2.18
CA GLY A 8 -11.29 -19.34 -2.28
C GLY A 8 -12.04 -19.63 -0.98
N SER A 9 -11.66 -20.68 -0.27
CA SER A 9 -12.25 -21.01 1.05
C SER A 9 -11.92 -19.96 2.10
N LEU A 10 -10.68 -19.44 2.11
CA LEU A 10 -10.31 -18.35 3.01
C LEU A 10 -11.04 -17.05 2.68
N LEU A 11 -11.23 -16.76 1.38
CA LEU A 11 -12.00 -15.60 0.95
C LEU A 11 -13.45 -15.68 1.38
N ALA A 12 -14.09 -16.87 1.24
CA ALA A 12 -15.45 -17.10 1.70
C ALA A 12 -15.60 -16.92 3.23
N MET A 13 -14.60 -17.37 3.99
CA MET A 13 -14.56 -17.12 5.45
C MET A 13 -14.42 -15.63 5.77
N CYS A 14 -13.59 -14.89 5.03
CA CYS A 14 -13.46 -13.44 5.22
C CYS A 14 -14.77 -12.71 4.89
N ASP A 15 -15.45 -13.12 3.83
CA ASP A 15 -16.75 -12.58 3.42
C ASP A 15 -17.82 -12.79 4.50
N GLU A 16 -17.89 -14.01 5.07
CA GLU A 16 -18.77 -14.31 6.21
C GLU A 16 -18.48 -13.39 7.40
N LYS A 17 -17.21 -13.21 7.77
CA LYS A 17 -16.82 -12.34 8.90
C LYS A 17 -17.07 -10.86 8.62
N LEU A 18 -16.90 -10.41 7.39
CA LEU A 18 -17.31 -9.06 7.00
C LEU A 18 -18.83 -8.91 7.14
N GLY A 19 -19.62 -9.91 6.69
CA GLY A 19 -21.07 -9.93 6.85
C GLY A 19 -21.49 -9.73 8.30
N GLU A 20 -20.88 -10.47 9.25
CA GLU A 20 -21.16 -10.31 10.69
C GLU A 20 -20.91 -8.86 11.18
N VAL A 21 -19.85 -8.19 10.69
CA VAL A 21 -19.58 -6.79 11.02
C VAL A 21 -20.63 -5.85 10.45
N LEU A 22 -21.05 -6.07 9.20
CA LEU A 22 -22.09 -5.26 8.55
C LEU A 22 -23.45 -5.44 9.24
N ASP A 23 -23.80 -6.66 9.66
CA ASP A 23 -25.03 -6.97 10.44
C ASP A 23 -25.06 -6.20 11.78
N LEU A 24 -23.89 -6.01 12.43
CA LEU A 24 -23.84 -5.19 13.64
C LEU A 24 -24.08 -3.70 13.35
N LEU A 25 -23.59 -3.18 12.22
CA LEU A 25 -23.91 -1.82 11.81
C LEU A 25 -25.41 -1.61 11.56
N ASP A 26 -26.08 -2.61 10.97
CA ASP A 26 -27.52 -2.63 10.79
C ASP A 26 -28.23 -2.71 12.14
N GLN A 27 -27.86 -3.67 13.00
CA GLN A 27 -28.47 -3.89 14.30
C GLN A 27 -28.44 -2.67 15.21
N TYR A 28 -27.32 -1.92 15.19
CA TYR A 28 -27.12 -0.75 16.05
C TYR A 28 -27.40 0.57 15.34
N ASP A 29 -27.95 0.57 14.12
CA ASP A 29 -28.26 1.77 13.33
C ASP A 29 -27.05 2.72 13.18
N MET A 30 -25.85 2.14 12.92
CA MET A 30 -24.60 2.88 12.89
C MET A 30 -24.27 3.51 11.53
N TRP A 31 -24.95 3.15 10.46
CA TRP A 31 -24.69 3.68 9.12
C TRP A 31 -24.81 5.19 8.99
N LYS A 32 -25.55 5.83 9.89
CA LYS A 32 -25.81 7.29 9.89
C LYS A 32 -24.63 8.12 10.39
N ASP A 33 -23.74 7.54 11.18
CA ASP A 33 -22.65 8.25 11.86
C ASP A 33 -21.29 7.54 11.78
N THR A 34 -21.22 6.40 11.13
CA THR A 34 -20.00 5.59 11.01
C THR A 34 -19.52 5.52 9.57
N MET A 35 -18.30 5.99 9.32
CA MET A 35 -17.58 5.71 8.07
C MET A 35 -17.07 4.27 8.09
N VAL A 36 -17.29 3.52 7.02
CA VAL A 36 -16.79 2.15 6.87
C VAL A 36 -15.83 2.10 5.69
N ILE A 37 -14.63 1.58 5.92
CA ILE A 37 -13.62 1.38 4.88
C ILE A 37 -13.25 -0.11 4.86
N VAL A 38 -13.45 -0.76 3.71
CA VAL A 38 -13.06 -2.15 3.48
C VAL A 38 -12.00 -2.17 2.39
N ASN A 39 -10.84 -2.69 2.72
CA ASN A 39 -9.72 -2.84 1.80
C ASN A 39 -8.83 -4.03 2.21
N THR A 40 -7.80 -4.29 1.41
CA THR A 40 -6.72 -5.22 1.75
C THR A 40 -5.37 -4.52 1.61
N ASP A 41 -4.32 -5.09 2.19
CA ASP A 41 -2.94 -4.56 2.13
C ASP A 41 -2.29 -4.80 0.76
N HIS A 42 -2.55 -5.92 0.11
CA HIS A 42 -2.07 -6.31 -1.21
C HIS A 42 -2.91 -7.46 -1.75
N GLY A 43 -2.82 -7.72 -3.06
CA GLY A 43 -3.36 -8.91 -3.70
C GLY A 43 -2.41 -10.11 -3.60
N PHE A 44 -2.69 -11.14 -4.40
CA PHE A 44 -1.98 -12.40 -4.36
C PHE A 44 -2.02 -13.08 -5.72
N LEU A 45 -0.88 -13.55 -6.23
CA LEU A 45 -0.81 -14.33 -7.46
C LEU A 45 -1.17 -15.79 -7.20
N LEU A 46 -2.05 -16.32 -8.02
CA LEU A 46 -2.54 -17.69 -7.97
C LEU A 46 -2.16 -18.46 -9.25
N SER A 47 -0.93 -18.31 -9.70
CA SER A 47 -0.27 -18.79 -10.94
C SER A 47 -0.40 -17.86 -12.15
N GLU A 48 -0.92 -16.67 -11.99
CA GLU A 48 -0.80 -15.63 -13.03
C GLU A 48 0.69 -15.33 -13.27
N HIS A 49 1.04 -15.03 -14.51
CA HIS A 49 2.45 -14.80 -14.93
C HIS A 49 3.42 -15.92 -14.61
N GLY A 50 2.91 -17.14 -14.31
CA GLY A 50 3.73 -18.28 -13.86
C GLY A 50 4.22 -18.18 -12.42
N GLU A 51 3.74 -17.19 -11.67
CA GLU A 51 4.18 -16.86 -10.31
C GLU A 51 3.12 -17.18 -9.25
N TRP A 52 3.57 -17.31 -8.01
CA TRP A 52 2.74 -17.56 -6.85
C TRP A 52 3.10 -16.60 -5.72
N ALA A 53 2.10 -16.25 -4.89
CA ALA A 53 2.27 -15.38 -3.73
C ALA A 53 2.46 -13.90 -4.09
N LYS A 54 3.36 -13.15 -3.42
CA LYS A 54 3.39 -11.70 -3.49
C LYS A 54 4.79 -11.05 -3.50
N CYS A 55 5.74 -11.52 -2.78
CA CYS A 55 6.98 -10.78 -2.52
C CYS A 55 8.16 -11.20 -3.40
N HIS A 56 7.98 -12.16 -4.30
CA HIS A 56 9.04 -12.79 -5.09
C HIS A 56 9.03 -12.41 -6.56
N CYS A 57 8.04 -11.66 -6.99
CA CYS A 57 7.77 -11.31 -8.38
C CYS A 57 7.54 -9.80 -8.54
N PRO A 58 7.51 -9.28 -9.76
CA PRO A 58 7.06 -7.91 -10.02
C PRO A 58 5.67 -7.66 -9.44
N PHE A 59 5.38 -6.41 -9.11
CA PHE A 59 4.08 -6.02 -8.55
C PHE A 59 3.05 -5.89 -9.67
N TYR A 60 2.70 -7.04 -10.24
CA TYR A 60 1.63 -7.13 -11.24
C TYR A 60 0.29 -6.60 -10.69
N ASN A 61 -0.64 -6.36 -11.59
CA ASN A 61 -1.92 -5.75 -11.25
C ASN A 61 -2.72 -6.57 -10.23
N GLU A 62 -2.59 -7.90 -10.26
CA GLU A 62 -3.21 -8.82 -9.31
C GLU A 62 -2.70 -8.63 -7.87
N VAL A 63 -1.51 -8.06 -7.71
CA VAL A 63 -0.94 -7.73 -6.39
C VAL A 63 -1.18 -6.28 -6.01
N ALA A 64 -1.10 -5.35 -6.97
CA ALA A 64 -1.08 -3.91 -6.72
C ALA A 64 -2.47 -3.26 -6.77
N ARG A 65 -3.39 -3.74 -7.64
CA ARG A 65 -4.75 -3.22 -7.76
C ARG A 65 -5.66 -3.90 -6.75
N ILE A 66 -5.70 -3.34 -5.56
CA ILE A 66 -6.48 -3.87 -4.44
C ILE A 66 -7.90 -3.29 -4.40
N PRO A 67 -8.89 -4.04 -3.89
CA PRO A 67 -10.23 -3.53 -3.68
C PRO A 67 -10.25 -2.44 -2.60
N LEU A 68 -11.08 -1.41 -2.82
CA LEU A 68 -11.36 -0.37 -1.84
C LEU A 68 -12.85 -0.02 -1.91
N PHE A 69 -13.55 -0.22 -0.80
CA PHE A 69 -14.95 0.17 -0.64
C PHE A 69 -15.05 1.14 0.52
N ILE A 70 -15.73 2.25 0.31
CA ILE A 70 -15.92 3.28 1.34
C ILE A 70 -17.39 3.64 1.41
N TRP A 71 -17.97 3.48 2.58
CA TRP A 71 -19.21 4.13 2.97
C TRP A 71 -18.88 5.37 3.79
N ASN A 72 -19.42 6.52 3.38
CA ASN A 72 -19.30 7.76 4.13
C ASN A 72 -20.71 8.33 4.35
N PRO A 73 -21.20 8.43 5.61
CA PRO A 73 -22.53 8.95 5.91
C PRO A 73 -22.70 10.43 5.51
N GLN A 74 -21.62 11.21 5.48
CA GLN A 74 -21.68 12.62 5.09
C GLN A 74 -22.04 12.81 3.61
N THR A 75 -21.59 11.91 2.72
CA THR A 75 -21.94 11.96 1.30
C THR A 75 -23.26 11.23 1.00
N GLY A 76 -23.58 10.19 1.76
CA GLY A 76 -24.77 9.35 1.59
C GLY A 76 -24.88 8.65 0.24
N ARG A 77 -23.85 8.67 -0.59
CA ARG A 77 -23.84 8.07 -1.94
C ARG A 77 -23.68 6.56 -1.85
N LYS A 78 -24.45 5.83 -2.66
CA LYS A 78 -24.52 4.36 -2.68
C LYS A 78 -24.29 3.81 -4.08
N GLY A 79 -23.64 2.65 -4.18
CA GLY A 79 -23.50 1.89 -5.41
C GLY A 79 -22.74 2.64 -6.51
N ILE A 80 -21.85 3.55 -6.13
CA ILE A 80 -21.05 4.37 -7.06
C ILE A 80 -19.71 3.68 -7.29
N HIS A 81 -19.30 3.61 -8.55
CA HIS A 81 -17.93 3.27 -8.94
C HIS A 81 -17.21 4.56 -9.33
N THR A 82 -16.01 4.76 -8.79
CA THR A 82 -15.14 5.88 -9.14
C THR A 82 -13.99 5.40 -10.02
N SER A 83 -13.52 6.27 -10.89
CA SER A 83 -12.40 6.00 -11.79
C SER A 83 -11.09 6.68 -11.37
N SER A 84 -11.16 7.57 -10.39
CA SER A 84 -10.00 8.31 -9.90
C SER A 84 -8.95 7.39 -9.29
N LEU A 85 -7.69 7.63 -9.64
CA LEU A 85 -6.56 6.92 -9.04
C LEU A 85 -6.42 7.30 -7.57
N VAL A 86 -6.47 6.30 -6.70
CA VAL A 86 -6.30 6.44 -5.25
C VAL A 86 -5.22 5.48 -4.75
N GLN A 87 -4.62 5.79 -3.61
CA GLN A 87 -3.59 4.97 -2.99
C GLN A 87 -3.88 4.79 -1.50
N THR A 88 -3.33 3.74 -0.89
CA THR A 88 -3.53 3.47 0.55
C THR A 88 -3.03 4.60 1.45
N ILE A 89 -2.06 5.39 1.00
CA ILE A 89 -1.59 6.60 1.73
C ILE A 89 -2.67 7.67 1.87
N ASP A 90 -3.73 7.63 1.05
CA ASP A 90 -4.84 8.58 1.10
C ASP A 90 -5.81 8.28 2.26
N LEU A 91 -5.83 7.04 2.74
CA LEU A 91 -6.76 6.62 3.80
C LEU A 91 -6.51 7.35 5.13
N PRO A 92 -5.27 7.48 5.64
CA PRO A 92 -5.03 8.27 6.85
C PRO A 92 -5.47 9.74 6.70
N ALA A 93 -5.18 10.37 5.55
CA ALA A 93 -5.62 11.75 5.27
C ALA A 93 -7.15 11.86 5.22
N THR A 94 -7.82 10.86 4.64
CA THR A 94 -9.28 10.78 4.58
C THR A 94 -9.90 10.66 5.97
N ILE A 95 -9.31 9.83 6.83
CA ILE A 95 -9.76 9.64 8.22
C ILE A 95 -9.59 10.94 9.02
N LEU A 96 -8.42 11.59 8.93
CA LEU A 96 -8.22 12.88 9.62
C LEU A 96 -9.25 13.93 9.17
N ARG A 97 -9.49 14.02 7.86
CA ARG A 97 -10.50 14.94 7.31
C ARG A 97 -11.91 14.60 7.80
N GLN A 98 -12.24 13.32 7.95
CA GLN A 98 -13.54 12.88 8.48
C GLN A 98 -13.78 13.38 9.91
N PHE A 99 -12.74 13.47 10.72
CA PHE A 99 -12.80 13.99 12.09
C PHE A 99 -12.47 15.49 12.20
N GLU A 100 -12.44 16.21 11.07
CA GLU A 100 -12.10 17.65 11.02
C GLU A 100 -10.75 17.98 11.66
N ILE A 101 -9.80 17.04 11.58
CA ILE A 101 -8.44 17.19 12.06
C ILE A 101 -7.56 17.68 10.90
N ASP A 102 -6.73 18.66 11.17
CA ASP A 102 -5.77 19.18 10.19
C ASP A 102 -4.79 18.09 9.74
N ILE A 103 -4.60 17.98 8.43
CA ILE A 103 -3.68 17.02 7.85
C ILE A 103 -2.26 17.57 8.01
N PRO A 104 -1.34 16.82 8.67
CA PRO A 104 0.03 17.25 8.82
C PRO A 104 0.72 17.49 7.47
N GLN A 105 1.51 18.57 7.36
CA GLN A 105 2.21 18.92 6.12
C GLN A 105 3.11 17.79 5.57
N GLN A 106 3.58 16.89 6.44
CA GLN A 106 4.43 15.74 6.06
C GLN A 106 3.63 14.55 5.53
N MET A 107 2.29 14.59 5.58
CA MET A 107 1.43 13.55 5.05
C MET A 107 1.16 13.86 3.57
N GLU A 108 1.61 13.00 2.68
CA GLU A 108 1.49 13.16 1.23
C GLU A 108 0.17 12.58 0.67
N GLY A 109 -0.60 11.87 1.50
CA GLY A 109 -1.91 11.34 1.13
C GLY A 109 -2.92 12.46 0.89
N ILE A 110 -3.79 12.28 -0.09
CA ILE A 110 -4.85 13.23 -0.48
C ILE A 110 -6.18 12.72 0.07
N PRO A 111 -6.95 13.53 0.83
CA PRO A 111 -8.25 13.10 1.33
C PRO A 111 -9.21 12.74 0.20
N LEU A 112 -9.96 11.66 0.37
CA LEU A 112 -10.83 11.11 -0.67
C LEU A 112 -12.25 11.71 -0.70
N GLN A 113 -12.56 12.74 0.10
CA GLN A 113 -13.89 13.35 0.12
C GLN A 113 -14.37 13.78 -1.27
N GLY A 114 -13.54 14.50 -2.03
CA GLY A 114 -13.88 14.91 -3.40
C GLY A 114 -14.08 13.74 -4.37
N VAL A 115 -13.31 12.65 -4.20
CA VAL A 115 -13.51 11.41 -4.96
C VAL A 115 -14.86 10.78 -4.61
N LEU A 116 -15.19 10.70 -3.31
CA LEU A 116 -16.44 10.11 -2.84
C LEU A 116 -17.66 10.94 -3.26
N GLU A 117 -17.53 12.25 -3.34
CA GLU A 117 -18.63 13.15 -3.68
C GLU A 117 -18.91 13.22 -5.20
N HIS A 118 -17.88 13.28 -6.03
CA HIS A 118 -18.06 13.52 -7.48
C HIS A 118 -16.99 12.95 -8.38
N ASP A 119 -16.24 11.94 -7.92
CA ASP A 119 -15.15 11.27 -8.67
C ASP A 119 -14.06 12.28 -9.10
N GLU A 120 -13.69 13.18 -8.19
CA GLU A 120 -12.63 14.16 -8.44
C GLU A 120 -11.32 13.47 -8.77
N LYS A 121 -10.67 13.91 -9.85
CA LYS A 121 -9.34 13.44 -10.20
C LYS A 121 -8.29 14.07 -9.30
N ILE A 122 -7.77 13.31 -8.36
CA ILE A 122 -6.80 13.79 -7.36
C ILE A 122 -5.33 13.56 -7.76
N ARG A 123 -5.07 12.72 -8.76
CA ARG A 123 -3.71 12.48 -9.30
C ARG A 123 -3.75 11.96 -10.74
N ASP A 124 -2.68 12.21 -11.47
CA ASP A 124 -2.47 11.67 -12.82
C ASP A 124 -1.78 10.32 -12.81
N VAL A 125 -0.94 10.07 -11.80
CA VAL A 125 -0.12 8.86 -11.69
C VAL A 125 -0.11 8.38 -10.25
N ALA A 126 -0.29 7.07 -10.06
CA ALA A 126 -0.07 6.39 -8.79
C ALA A 126 1.27 5.64 -8.81
N LEU A 127 1.99 5.67 -7.68
CA LEU A 127 3.28 5.00 -7.50
C LEU A 127 3.13 3.82 -6.54
N PHE A 128 3.78 2.71 -6.85
CA PHE A 128 3.78 1.53 -6.00
C PHE A 128 5.02 0.68 -6.23
N GLY A 129 5.26 -0.27 -5.35
CA GLY A 129 6.41 -1.15 -5.49
C GLY A 129 6.84 -1.78 -4.19
N LEU A 130 8.00 -2.41 -4.22
CA LEU A 130 8.61 -3.05 -3.07
C LEU A 130 10.02 -2.52 -2.87
N PHE A 131 10.37 -2.25 -1.63
CA PHE A 131 11.70 -1.78 -1.26
C PHE A 131 12.79 -2.68 -1.84
N GLY A 132 13.74 -2.08 -2.56
CA GLY A 132 14.83 -2.80 -3.23
C GLY A 132 14.47 -3.51 -4.54
N GLY A 133 13.20 -3.42 -4.97
CA GLY A 133 12.71 -3.94 -6.24
C GLY A 133 12.48 -2.86 -7.30
N GLN A 134 11.54 -3.13 -8.20
CA GLN A 134 11.14 -2.17 -9.22
C GLN A 134 10.31 -1.04 -8.61
N LEU A 135 10.48 0.17 -9.11
CA LEU A 135 9.55 1.28 -8.89
C LEU A 135 8.51 1.28 -10.02
N ASN A 136 7.25 1.25 -9.64
CA ASN A 136 6.15 1.15 -10.58
C ASN A 136 5.31 2.43 -10.58
N ALA A 137 4.77 2.76 -11.74
CA ALA A 137 3.87 3.88 -11.96
C ALA A 137 2.69 3.44 -12.83
N THR A 138 1.50 3.96 -12.54
CA THR A 138 0.32 3.74 -13.38
C THR A 138 -0.49 5.03 -13.52
N ASP A 139 -1.04 5.24 -14.72
CA ASP A 139 -2.04 6.27 -15.02
C ASP A 139 -3.47 5.70 -15.03
N GLY A 140 -3.64 4.42 -14.67
CA GLY A 140 -4.90 3.69 -14.70
C GLY A 140 -5.09 2.85 -15.96
N ARG A 141 -4.36 3.13 -17.04
CA ARG A 141 -4.34 2.33 -18.27
C ARG A 141 -3.01 1.60 -18.44
N TYR A 142 -1.90 2.31 -18.28
CA TYR A 142 -0.57 1.74 -18.42
C TYR A 142 0.05 1.48 -17.04
N VAL A 143 0.83 0.41 -16.95
CA VAL A 143 1.71 0.15 -15.81
C VAL A 143 3.14 0.11 -16.31
N TYR A 144 3.95 1.05 -15.84
CA TYR A 144 5.38 1.10 -16.09
C TYR A 144 6.15 0.62 -14.86
N MET A 145 6.89 -0.47 -15.01
CA MET A 145 7.70 -1.08 -13.96
C MET A 145 9.18 -0.82 -14.24
N LYS A 146 9.75 0.17 -13.57
CA LYS A 146 11.14 0.59 -13.78
C LYS A 146 12.07 -0.21 -12.88
N SER A 147 12.97 -0.95 -13.49
CA SER A 147 14.06 -1.63 -12.79
C SER A 147 15.14 -0.67 -12.31
N PRO A 148 15.86 -0.99 -11.23
CA PRO A 148 17.09 -0.29 -10.87
C PRO A 148 18.05 -0.23 -12.07
N VAL A 149 18.77 0.88 -12.20
CA VAL A 149 19.79 1.04 -13.24
C VAL A 149 20.92 0.06 -13.01
N ASP A 150 21.32 -0.08 -11.76
CA ASP A 150 22.28 -1.07 -11.29
C ASP A 150 21.69 -1.86 -10.12
N TRP A 151 21.51 -3.17 -10.33
CA TRP A 151 21.02 -4.08 -9.30
C TRP A 151 22.05 -4.36 -8.20
N ASP A 152 23.31 -4.03 -8.41
CA ASP A 152 24.40 -4.27 -7.46
C ASP A 152 24.74 -3.03 -6.62
N GLU A 153 24.15 -1.88 -6.94
CA GLU A 153 24.31 -0.69 -6.15
C GLU A 153 23.73 -0.84 -4.73
N PRO A 154 24.42 -0.34 -3.69
CA PRO A 154 23.94 -0.40 -2.32
C PRO A 154 22.58 0.29 -2.17
N ILE A 155 21.69 -0.30 -1.37
CA ILE A 155 20.43 0.29 -0.97
C ILE A 155 20.46 0.62 0.52
N TYR A 156 19.73 1.67 0.91
CA TYR A 156 19.69 2.16 2.28
C TYR A 156 18.25 2.24 2.78
N GLN A 157 18.05 1.82 4.02
CA GLN A 157 16.84 2.08 4.76
C GLN A 157 16.98 3.40 5.53
N TYR A 158 15.97 4.25 5.46
CA TYR A 158 15.86 5.49 6.23
C TYR A 158 14.76 5.33 7.26
N THR A 159 15.12 5.34 8.56
CA THR A 159 14.17 4.97 9.61
C THR A 159 14.50 5.63 10.95
N LEU A 160 13.48 5.88 11.76
CA LEU A 160 13.60 6.20 13.18
C LEU A 160 13.60 4.94 14.07
N MET A 161 13.31 3.76 13.50
CA MET A 161 13.21 2.51 14.25
C MET A 161 14.52 1.74 14.19
N PRO A 162 15.16 1.44 15.32
CA PRO A 162 16.40 0.67 15.37
C PRO A 162 16.14 -0.83 15.21
N MET A 163 15.37 -1.20 14.19
CA MET A 163 14.98 -2.58 13.90
C MET A 163 15.46 -3.03 12.53
N ARG A 164 15.75 -4.31 12.42
CA ARG A 164 16.12 -4.92 11.14
C ARG A 164 14.93 -5.01 10.19
N HIS A 165 15.15 -4.65 8.95
CA HIS A 165 14.21 -4.88 7.86
C HIS A 165 14.53 -6.20 7.16
N GLY A 166 13.52 -7.04 6.94
CA GLY A 166 13.62 -8.30 6.18
C GLY A 166 14.30 -9.45 6.91
N GLY A 167 13.72 -10.63 6.88
CA GLY A 167 14.26 -11.96 7.22
C GLY A 167 14.77 -12.21 8.65
N LYS A 168 15.44 -11.28 9.27
CA LYS A 168 15.87 -11.37 10.67
C LYS A 168 15.14 -10.34 11.50
N ARG A 169 14.23 -10.80 12.36
CA ARG A 169 13.50 -9.94 13.30
C ARG A 169 14.41 -9.52 14.45
N GLY A 170 14.22 -8.33 14.99
CA GLY A 170 14.87 -7.83 16.19
C GLY A 170 15.59 -6.49 15.98
N PHE A 171 16.26 -6.05 17.05
CA PHE A 171 17.03 -4.81 17.02
C PHE A 171 18.32 -4.96 16.20
N ILE A 172 18.81 -3.82 15.70
CA ILE A 172 20.11 -3.71 15.04
C ILE A 172 21.18 -4.10 16.06
N GLN A 173 22.16 -4.89 15.65
CA GLN A 173 23.25 -5.33 16.53
C GLN A 173 24.39 -4.31 16.52
N ASP A 174 25.23 -4.35 17.56
CA ASP A 174 26.31 -3.39 17.78
C ASP A 174 27.27 -3.26 16.58
N GLU A 175 27.57 -4.37 15.91
CA GLU A 175 28.43 -4.37 14.71
C GLU A 175 27.79 -3.64 13.54
N GLU A 176 26.46 -3.71 13.42
CA GLU A 176 25.71 -3.06 12.34
C GLU A 176 25.55 -1.56 12.64
N LEU A 177 25.53 -1.17 13.92
CA LEU A 177 25.46 0.24 14.31
C LEU A 177 26.65 1.06 13.80
N LYS A 178 27.82 0.43 13.64
CA LYS A 178 29.04 1.09 13.14
C LYS A 178 28.93 1.60 11.70
N GLY A 179 27.99 1.06 10.92
CA GLY A 179 27.72 1.47 9.53
C GLY A 179 26.55 2.43 9.37
N ILE A 180 25.93 2.88 10.47
CA ILE A 180 24.78 3.77 10.43
C ILE A 180 25.21 5.22 10.42
N GLU A 181 24.67 5.97 9.48
CA GLU A 181 24.83 7.41 9.38
C GLU A 181 23.54 8.12 9.79
N LEU A 182 23.63 9.32 10.36
CA LEU A 182 22.46 10.19 10.53
C LEU A 182 22.24 10.99 9.25
N TYR A 183 21.03 10.90 8.74
CA TYR A 183 20.60 11.61 7.55
C TYR A 183 19.54 12.68 7.91
N TRP A 184 19.79 13.93 7.54
CA TRP A 184 19.03 15.09 8.00
C TRP A 184 18.02 15.62 6.96
N GLU A 185 18.09 15.16 5.72
CA GLU A 185 17.29 15.68 4.60
C GLU A 185 15.92 15.00 4.44
N CYS A 186 15.41 14.34 5.49
CA CYS A 186 14.10 13.73 5.46
C CYS A 186 13.01 14.72 5.84
N THR A 187 12.07 14.97 4.92
CA THR A 187 10.96 15.89 5.14
C THR A 187 9.88 15.32 6.07
N PHE A 188 9.67 14.00 6.06
CA PHE A 188 8.62 13.32 6.83
C PHE A 188 8.88 13.23 8.34
N THR A 189 10.09 13.59 8.81
CA THR A 189 10.47 13.50 10.23
C THR A 189 10.43 14.82 10.98
N ARG A 190 9.89 15.89 10.38
CA ARG A 190 9.81 17.23 10.99
C ARG A 190 11.17 17.77 11.46
N GLY A 191 12.22 17.53 10.68
CA GLY A 191 13.58 18.02 10.99
C GLY A 191 14.37 17.12 11.96
N LEU A 192 13.82 16.00 12.39
CA LEU A 192 14.60 14.99 13.13
C LEU A 192 15.42 14.15 12.15
N PRO A 193 16.70 13.89 12.47
CA PRO A 193 17.52 13.00 11.65
C PRO A 193 17.01 11.57 11.71
N VAL A 194 17.14 10.85 10.62
CA VAL A 194 16.87 9.40 10.55
C VAL A 194 18.17 8.63 10.46
N MET A 195 18.13 7.39 10.87
CA MET A 195 19.23 6.45 10.62
C MET A 195 19.20 6.06 9.14
N LYS A 196 20.31 6.27 8.45
CA LYS A 196 20.58 5.71 7.12
C LYS A 196 21.34 4.41 7.32
N ILE A 197 20.66 3.30 7.09
CA ILE A 197 21.17 1.96 7.38
C ILE A 197 21.46 1.24 6.06
N PRO A 198 22.71 0.78 5.82
CA PRO A 198 22.99 -0.08 4.67
C PRO A 198 22.15 -1.36 4.74
N CYS A 199 21.43 -1.65 3.69
CA CYS A 199 20.62 -2.86 3.59
C CYS A 199 21.24 -3.85 2.63
N ARG A 200 21.25 -5.12 3.02
CA ARG A 200 21.50 -6.18 2.04
C ARG A 200 20.28 -6.29 1.13
N LYS A 201 20.52 -6.39 -0.17
CA LYS A 201 19.47 -6.69 -1.13
C LYS A 201 18.71 -7.92 -0.68
N LEU A 202 17.38 -7.86 -0.78
CA LEU A 202 16.54 -8.99 -0.48
C LEU A 202 16.81 -10.08 -1.55
N PRO A 203 17.34 -11.25 -1.19
CA PRO A 203 17.71 -12.27 -2.17
C PRO A 203 16.52 -12.90 -2.89
N ALA A 204 15.29 -12.60 -2.43
CA ALA A 204 14.07 -13.22 -2.91
C ALA A 204 13.49 -12.57 -4.17
N GLN A 205 13.96 -11.38 -4.56
CA GLN A 205 13.45 -10.72 -5.77
C GLN A 205 14.35 -11.05 -6.96
N GLY A 206 13.74 -11.64 -7.98
CA GLY A 206 14.39 -11.82 -9.28
C GLY A 206 14.80 -10.45 -9.86
N ARG A 207 15.84 -10.45 -10.69
CA ARG A 207 16.23 -9.29 -11.47
C ARG A 207 15.34 -9.25 -12.71
N TYR A 208 14.28 -8.46 -12.65
CA TYR A 208 13.35 -8.28 -13.75
C TYR A 208 13.75 -7.09 -14.61
N PRO A 209 13.55 -7.13 -15.93
CA PRO A 209 13.77 -5.98 -16.81
C PRO A 209 12.74 -4.88 -16.54
N THR A 210 13.01 -3.68 -17.05
CA THR A 210 11.98 -2.64 -17.13
C THR A 210 10.88 -3.10 -18.08
N MET A 211 9.62 -2.96 -17.66
CA MET A 211 8.44 -3.47 -18.37
C MET A 211 7.37 -2.37 -18.50
N LEU A 212 6.54 -2.49 -19.52
CA LEU A 212 5.36 -1.66 -19.73
C LEU A 212 4.18 -2.56 -20.11
N PHE A 213 3.07 -2.39 -19.43
CA PHE A 213 1.82 -3.11 -19.70
C PHE A 213 0.70 -2.13 -20.05
N ASP A 214 -0.15 -2.47 -21.01
CA ASP A 214 -1.46 -1.87 -21.29
C ASP A 214 -2.51 -2.77 -20.60
N LEU A 215 -3.29 -2.24 -19.63
CA LEU A 215 -4.17 -2.98 -18.74
C LEU A 215 -5.53 -3.28 -19.36
#